data_eb9c9663da3cafb367521ff1fa9dcdbb
#
_entry.id   eb9c9663da3cafb367521ff1fa9dcdbb
#
_cell.length_a   1.000
_cell.length_b   1.000
_cell.length_c   1.000
_cell.angle_alpha   90.00
_cell.angle_beta   90.00
_cell.angle_gamma   90.00
#
_symmetry.space_group_name_H-M   'P 1'
#
loop_
_entity.id
_entity.type
_entity.pdbx_description
1 polymer ?
#
loop_
_entity_poly.entity_id
_entity_poly.type
_entity_poly.pdbx_seq_one_letter_code
_entity_poly.pdbx_strand_id
1 'polypeptide(L)'
;MVRARGRAQIEATDGVSITRHSPGVKASGGRVTDADSFATPEEWCEHYGVEVDNGVATVYKAVDQDFNSYHGTSYRPGTEPYAPDWDGGERESGGGLHFSPRPMFALPRPDDSMRFVACPVRLEDMVVHPQGDYPDQVKARGVCGPVYEVHEDGTPVDPGTPDTRS
;
A
#
# COMPACT_ATOMS: atom_id res chain seq x y z
N MET A 1 -8.25 -7.72 9.33
CA MET A 1 -7.45 -6.93 10.31
C MET A 1 -8.37 -6.22 11.27
N VAL A 2 -8.04 -6.29 12.56
CA VAL A 2 -8.79 -5.58 13.62
C VAL A 2 -7.94 -4.40 14.09
N ARG A 3 -8.56 -3.25 14.21
CA ARG A 3 -7.92 -2.03 14.71
C ARG A 3 -8.56 -1.61 16.02
N ALA A 4 -7.74 -1.22 16.98
CA ALA A 4 -8.22 -0.79 18.30
C ALA A 4 -7.35 0.36 18.81
N ARG A 5 -7.98 1.25 19.56
CA ARG A 5 -7.34 2.43 20.17
C ARG A 5 -7.78 2.60 21.61
N GLY A 6 -7.00 3.34 22.37
CA GLY A 6 -7.30 3.64 23.75
C GLY A 6 -7.06 2.46 24.67
N ARG A 7 -8.04 2.14 25.50
CA ARG A 7 -7.96 1.06 26.50
C ARG A 7 -8.86 -0.13 26.17
N ALA A 8 -9.14 -0.34 24.89
CA ALA A 8 -9.96 -1.47 24.46
C ALA A 8 -9.27 -2.80 24.76
N GLN A 9 -10.08 -3.82 24.98
CA GLN A 9 -9.60 -5.19 25.09
C GLN A 9 -10.16 -5.99 23.94
N ILE A 10 -9.29 -6.74 23.26
CA ILE A 10 -9.64 -7.50 22.06
C ILE A 10 -9.19 -8.94 22.25
N GLU A 11 -10.05 -9.87 21.90
CA GLU A 11 -9.72 -11.29 21.76
C GLU A 11 -10.01 -11.70 20.33
N ALA A 12 -9.12 -12.51 19.74
CA ALA A 12 -9.26 -12.95 18.37
C ALA A 12 -8.85 -14.41 18.26
N THR A 13 -9.41 -15.10 17.26
CA THR A 13 -9.03 -16.47 16.94
C THR A 13 -7.78 -16.48 16.07
N ASP A 14 -7.12 -17.65 15.98
CA ASP A 14 -5.95 -17.80 15.12
C ASP A 14 -6.28 -17.42 13.68
N GLY A 15 -5.32 -16.80 13.01
CA GLY A 15 -5.49 -16.33 11.64
C GLY A 15 -5.99 -14.90 11.52
N VAL A 16 -6.42 -14.28 12.61
CA VAL A 16 -6.83 -12.87 12.62
C VAL A 16 -5.61 -12.00 12.92
N SER A 17 -5.45 -10.91 12.17
CA SER A 17 -4.40 -9.92 12.44
C SER A 17 -4.96 -8.75 13.22
N ILE A 18 -4.26 -8.35 14.27
CA ILE A 18 -4.63 -7.22 15.13
C ILE A 18 -3.51 -6.20 15.10
N THR A 19 -3.83 -4.95 14.81
CA THR A 19 -2.88 -3.84 14.88
C THR A 19 -3.25 -2.94 16.05
N ARG A 20 -2.34 -2.76 17.00
CA ARG A 20 -2.55 -1.88 18.14
C ARG A 20 -2.03 -0.48 17.83
N HIS A 21 -2.87 0.50 18.05
CA HIS A 21 -2.54 1.91 17.86
C HIS A 21 -2.22 2.64 19.17
N SER A 22 -2.43 1.97 20.30
CA SER A 22 -2.18 2.55 21.64
C SER A 22 -1.66 1.47 22.56
N PRO A 23 -0.64 1.76 23.39
CA PRO A 23 -0.09 0.73 24.29
C PRO A 23 -1.07 0.26 25.37
N GLY A 24 -2.15 1.02 25.62
CA GLY A 24 -3.18 0.61 26.56
C GLY A 24 -4.16 -0.41 26.02
N VAL A 25 -4.10 -0.75 24.73
CA VAL A 25 -4.97 -1.77 24.15
C VAL A 25 -4.44 -3.15 24.48
N LYS A 26 -5.31 -4.00 25.02
CA LYS A 26 -4.98 -5.41 25.28
C LYS A 26 -5.56 -6.26 24.16
N ALA A 27 -4.76 -7.17 23.65
CA ALA A 27 -5.16 -8.07 22.59
C ALA A 27 -4.62 -9.46 22.87
N SER A 28 -5.40 -10.48 22.50
CA SER A 28 -5.01 -11.88 22.67
C SER A 28 -5.56 -12.70 21.52
N GLY A 29 -4.90 -13.82 21.25
CA GLY A 29 -5.22 -14.66 20.11
C GLY A 29 -4.81 -14.00 18.79
N GLY A 30 -4.87 -14.74 17.69
CA GLY A 30 -4.51 -14.21 16.39
C GLY A 30 -3.08 -13.67 16.31
N ARG A 31 -2.83 -12.84 15.32
CA ARG A 31 -1.55 -12.16 15.14
C ARG A 31 -1.68 -10.70 15.56
N VAL A 32 -0.95 -10.31 16.60
CA VAL A 32 -0.97 -8.94 17.13
C VAL A 32 0.24 -8.17 16.63
N THR A 33 0.02 -6.98 16.11
CA THR A 33 1.06 -6.08 15.61
C THR A 33 0.86 -4.71 16.23
N ASP A 34 1.96 -4.11 16.73
CA ASP A 34 1.94 -2.74 17.19
C ASP A 34 2.09 -1.79 16.00
N ALA A 35 1.23 -0.77 15.96
CA ALA A 35 1.30 0.25 14.90
C ALA A 35 2.61 1.03 14.95
N ASP A 36 3.23 1.11 16.12
CA ASP A 36 4.50 1.80 16.30
C ASP A 36 5.72 0.93 15.97
N SER A 37 5.52 -0.28 15.45
CA SER A 37 6.61 -1.18 15.12
C SER A 37 7.43 -0.70 13.92
N PHE A 38 6.95 0.28 13.20
CA PHE A 38 7.69 0.92 12.12
C PHE A 38 7.53 2.43 12.20
N ALA A 39 8.60 3.16 11.91
CA ALA A 39 8.62 4.62 11.88
C ALA A 39 9.22 5.13 10.57
N THR A 40 9.88 4.27 9.80
CA THR A 40 10.56 4.63 8.55
C THR A 40 10.02 3.80 7.40
N PRO A 41 10.17 4.26 6.14
CA PRO A 41 9.80 3.46 4.98
C PRO A 41 10.47 2.10 4.95
N GLU A 42 11.72 2.00 5.35
CA GLU A 42 12.47 0.73 5.41
C GLU A 42 11.81 -0.25 6.38
N GLU A 43 11.46 0.23 7.56
CA GLU A 43 10.78 -0.59 8.57
C GLU A 43 9.37 -0.99 8.12
N TRP A 44 8.66 -0.09 7.44
CA TRP A 44 7.34 -0.38 6.88
C TRP A 44 7.44 -1.52 5.85
N CYS A 45 8.43 -1.45 4.97
CA CYS A 45 8.66 -2.50 3.97
C CYS A 45 8.96 -3.84 4.63
N GLU A 46 9.81 -3.86 5.65
CA GLU A 46 10.11 -5.07 6.39
C GLU A 46 8.87 -5.63 7.08
N HIS A 47 8.10 -4.75 7.72
CA HIS A 47 6.90 -5.12 8.45
C HIS A 47 5.85 -5.80 7.56
N TYR A 48 5.63 -5.27 6.36
CA TYR A 48 4.63 -5.77 5.42
C TYR A 48 5.19 -6.71 4.35
N GLY A 49 6.46 -7.05 4.42
CA GLY A 49 7.08 -7.96 3.46
C GLY A 49 7.18 -7.40 2.05
N VAL A 50 7.39 -6.10 1.94
CA VAL A 50 7.55 -5.40 0.65
C VAL A 50 8.95 -5.64 0.11
N GLU A 51 9.05 -5.99 -1.17
CA GLU A 51 10.33 -6.20 -1.82
C GLU A 51 11.07 -4.87 -2.02
N VAL A 52 12.33 -4.83 -1.61
CA VAL A 52 13.19 -3.66 -1.76
C VAL A 52 14.49 -4.08 -2.43
N ASP A 53 14.87 -3.36 -3.47
CA ASP A 53 16.12 -3.58 -4.20
C ASP A 53 16.79 -2.22 -4.47
N ASN A 54 18.03 -2.05 -4.00
CA ASN A 54 18.81 -0.83 -4.16
C ASN A 54 18.05 0.45 -3.72
N GLY A 55 17.34 0.37 -2.61
CA GLY A 55 16.59 1.50 -2.07
C GLY A 55 15.28 1.79 -2.79
N VAL A 56 14.83 0.88 -3.65
CA VAL A 56 13.57 1.00 -4.38
C VAL A 56 12.61 -0.09 -3.93
N ALA A 57 11.45 0.32 -3.44
CA ALA A 57 10.40 -0.59 -3.02
C ALA A 57 9.41 -0.83 -4.16
N THR A 58 8.88 -2.04 -4.24
CA THR A 58 7.79 -2.35 -5.16
C THR A 58 6.48 -2.30 -4.39
N VAL A 59 5.66 -1.30 -4.67
CA VAL A 59 4.37 -1.08 -4.03
C VAL A 59 3.26 -1.15 -5.06
N TYR A 60 2.01 -1.23 -4.60
CA TYR A 60 0.89 -1.59 -5.46
C TYR A 60 -0.27 -0.61 -5.35
N LYS A 61 -1.06 -0.55 -6.42
CA LYS A 61 -2.24 0.30 -6.47
C LYS A 61 -3.34 -0.36 -7.29
N ALA A 62 -4.58 -0.17 -6.85
CA ALA A 62 -5.76 -0.53 -7.63
C ALA A 62 -6.16 0.66 -8.50
N VAL A 63 -6.44 0.39 -9.74
CA VAL A 63 -6.81 1.40 -10.75
C VAL A 63 -8.02 0.89 -11.54
N ASP A 64 -8.63 1.79 -12.32
CA ASP A 64 -9.74 1.41 -13.18
C ASP A 64 -9.25 0.69 -14.46
N GLN A 65 -10.16 0.40 -15.37
CA GLN A 65 -9.83 -0.31 -16.62
C GLN A 65 -8.92 0.51 -17.54
N ASP A 66 -8.87 1.81 -17.35
CA ASP A 66 -8.01 2.73 -18.12
C ASP A 66 -6.72 3.09 -17.36
N PHE A 67 -6.44 2.37 -16.29
CA PHE A 67 -5.27 2.58 -15.42
C PHE A 67 -5.27 3.92 -14.69
N ASN A 68 -6.43 4.50 -14.45
CA ASN A 68 -6.54 5.73 -13.67
C ASN A 68 -6.87 5.43 -12.22
N SER A 69 -6.27 6.20 -11.32
CA SER A 69 -6.65 6.15 -9.91
C SER A 69 -7.99 6.84 -9.69
N TYR A 70 -8.54 6.69 -8.48
CA TYR A 70 -9.78 7.35 -8.10
C TYR A 70 -9.70 8.88 -8.29
N HIS A 71 -8.52 9.46 -8.07
CA HIS A 71 -8.29 10.90 -8.23
C HIS A 71 -7.86 11.31 -9.64
N GLY A 72 -7.86 10.39 -10.59
CA GLY A 72 -7.59 10.69 -12.00
C GLY A 72 -6.13 10.63 -12.43
N THR A 73 -5.21 10.24 -11.55
CA THR A 73 -3.81 10.04 -11.94
C THR A 73 -3.67 8.77 -12.78
N SER A 74 -2.98 8.89 -13.91
CA SER A 74 -2.75 7.75 -14.79
C SER A 74 -1.56 6.90 -14.33
N TYR A 75 -1.81 5.60 -14.24
CA TYR A 75 -0.80 4.58 -13.92
C TYR A 75 -0.64 3.59 -15.07
N ARG A 76 -0.73 4.07 -16.30
CA ARG A 76 -0.55 3.21 -17.47
C ARG A 76 0.81 2.53 -17.43
N PRO A 77 0.90 1.25 -17.82
CA PRO A 77 2.17 0.56 -17.91
C PRO A 77 3.19 1.34 -18.75
N GLY A 78 4.41 1.44 -18.22
CA GLY A 78 5.49 2.19 -18.84
C GLY A 78 5.60 3.64 -18.41
N THR A 79 4.63 4.16 -17.65
CA THR A 79 4.69 5.56 -17.17
C THR A 79 5.31 5.64 -15.78
N GLU A 80 5.73 6.84 -15.41
CA GLU A 80 6.32 7.14 -14.09
C GLU A 80 5.55 8.32 -13.48
N PRO A 81 4.36 8.08 -12.95
CA PRO A 81 3.55 9.16 -12.38
C PRO A 81 4.20 9.81 -11.17
N TYR A 82 3.94 11.09 -10.98
CA TYR A 82 4.38 11.83 -9.82
C TYR A 82 3.22 12.69 -9.30
N ALA A 83 3.35 13.15 -8.05
CA ALA A 83 2.32 13.95 -7.40
C ALA A 83 2.65 15.45 -7.56
N PRO A 84 1.92 16.18 -8.40
CA PRO A 84 2.14 17.63 -8.51
C PRO A 84 1.70 18.38 -7.26
N ASP A 85 0.84 17.76 -6.45
CA ASP A 85 0.31 18.31 -5.21
C ASP A 85 1.04 17.80 -3.96
N TRP A 86 2.29 17.34 -4.11
CA TRP A 86 3.07 16.82 -3.00
C TRP A 86 3.20 17.83 -1.87
N ASP A 87 2.82 17.43 -0.68
CA ASP A 87 2.76 18.28 0.51
C ASP A 87 3.84 17.94 1.56
N GLY A 88 4.84 17.17 1.17
CA GLY A 88 5.87 16.69 2.11
C GLY A 88 5.45 15.42 2.87
N GLY A 89 4.23 14.95 2.66
CA GLY A 89 3.75 13.71 3.27
C GLY A 89 3.30 13.83 4.72
N GLU A 90 3.17 15.04 5.26
CA GLU A 90 2.80 15.24 6.66
C GLU A 90 1.39 14.73 6.98
N ARG A 91 0.47 14.86 6.03
CA ARG A 91 -0.90 14.37 6.19
C ARG A 91 -1.03 12.98 5.59
N GLU A 92 -1.76 12.11 6.26
CA GLU A 92 -2.02 10.77 5.75
C GLU A 92 -2.79 10.81 4.43
N SER A 93 -3.75 11.68 4.30
CA SER A 93 -4.52 11.90 3.07
C SER A 93 -4.15 13.23 2.44
N GLY A 94 -4.60 13.46 1.21
CA GLY A 94 -4.29 14.68 0.50
C GLY A 94 -3.13 14.51 -0.47
N GLY A 95 -2.37 15.55 -0.73
CA GLY A 95 -1.33 15.57 -1.76
C GLY A 95 -0.34 14.43 -1.69
N GLY A 96 -0.06 13.82 -2.84
CA GLY A 96 0.82 12.65 -2.95
C GLY A 96 0.15 11.46 -3.61
N LEU A 97 0.95 10.44 -3.91
CA LEU A 97 0.47 9.17 -4.43
C LEU A 97 0.36 8.18 -3.26
N HIS A 98 -0.69 7.37 -3.25
CA HIS A 98 -0.93 6.41 -2.17
C HIS A 98 -0.83 4.99 -2.70
N PHE A 99 -0.12 4.14 -1.97
CA PHE A 99 0.15 2.76 -2.36
C PHE A 99 -0.08 1.80 -1.21
N SER A 100 -0.27 0.54 -1.57
CA SER A 100 -0.44 -0.58 -0.64
C SER A 100 0.75 -1.54 -0.74
N PRO A 101 1.04 -2.32 0.32
CA PRO A 101 2.14 -3.27 0.30
C PRO A 101 1.89 -4.48 -0.60
N ARG A 102 0.63 -4.76 -0.92
CA ARG A 102 0.20 -5.82 -1.82
C ARG A 102 -1.08 -5.42 -2.53
N PRO A 103 -1.36 -5.96 -3.73
CA PRO A 103 -2.59 -5.61 -4.44
C PRO A 103 -3.86 -5.81 -3.61
N MET A 104 -3.92 -6.92 -2.85
CA MET A 104 -5.08 -7.25 -2.04
C MET A 104 -5.37 -6.26 -0.91
N PHE A 105 -4.39 -5.45 -0.52
CA PHE A 105 -4.57 -4.41 0.50
C PHE A 105 -5.03 -3.08 -0.09
N ALA A 106 -5.11 -2.97 -1.41
CA ALA A 106 -5.63 -1.77 -2.03
C ALA A 106 -7.10 -1.58 -1.65
N LEU A 107 -7.48 -0.34 -1.42
CA LEU A 107 -8.86 -0.03 -1.05
C LEU A 107 -9.80 -0.41 -2.18
N PRO A 108 -10.89 -1.12 -1.89
CA PRO A 108 -11.83 -1.54 -2.92
C PRO A 108 -12.49 -0.35 -3.60
N ARG A 109 -12.74 -0.49 -4.88
CA ARG A 109 -13.51 0.49 -5.64
C ARG A 109 -15.00 0.08 -5.64
N PRO A 110 -15.89 1.04 -5.89
CA PRO A 110 -17.33 0.73 -5.94
C PRO A 110 -17.73 -0.25 -7.03
N ASP A 111 -16.96 -0.33 -8.12
CA ASP A 111 -17.20 -1.28 -9.19
C ASP A 111 -16.16 -2.41 -9.15
N ASP A 112 -16.49 -3.54 -9.76
CA ASP A 112 -15.62 -4.71 -9.78
C ASP A 112 -14.57 -4.66 -10.88
N SER A 113 -14.55 -3.60 -11.69
CA SER A 113 -13.62 -3.47 -12.81
C SER A 113 -12.31 -2.84 -12.36
N MET A 114 -11.55 -3.56 -11.55
CA MET A 114 -10.24 -3.11 -11.08
C MET A 114 -9.11 -3.83 -11.78
N ARG A 115 -8.07 -3.06 -12.07
CA ARG A 115 -6.75 -3.58 -12.42
C ARG A 115 -5.79 -3.25 -11.30
N PHE A 116 -4.69 -3.97 -11.21
CA PHE A 116 -3.65 -3.73 -10.23
C PHE A 116 -2.34 -3.43 -10.95
N VAL A 117 -1.60 -2.47 -10.41
CA VAL A 117 -0.29 -2.10 -10.95
C VAL A 117 0.75 -2.15 -9.85
N ALA A 118 1.97 -2.48 -10.23
CA ALA A 118 3.15 -2.42 -9.37
C ALA A 118 3.95 -1.17 -9.76
N CYS A 119 4.43 -0.47 -8.74
CA CYS A 119 5.11 0.80 -8.90
C CYS A 119 6.44 0.77 -8.15
N PRO A 120 7.57 0.96 -8.82
CA PRO A 120 8.84 1.14 -8.12
C PRO A 120 8.91 2.53 -7.53
N VAL A 121 9.18 2.63 -6.23
CA VAL A 121 9.24 3.90 -5.50
C VAL A 121 10.49 3.93 -4.65
N ARG A 122 11.23 5.04 -4.70
CA ARG A 122 12.41 5.20 -3.85
C ARG A 122 11.97 5.35 -2.40
N LEU A 123 12.68 4.68 -1.49
CA LEU A 123 12.38 4.79 -0.06
C LEU A 123 12.45 6.24 0.42
N GLU A 124 13.39 7.02 -0.11
CA GLU A 124 13.52 8.44 0.26
C GLU A 124 12.34 9.31 -0.16
N ASP A 125 11.52 8.83 -1.11
CA ASP A 125 10.32 9.53 -1.57
C ASP A 125 9.04 9.04 -0.89
N MET A 126 9.16 8.12 0.06
CA MET A 126 8.03 7.52 0.77
C MET A 126 7.86 8.12 2.16
N VAL A 127 6.61 8.26 2.58
CA VAL A 127 6.26 8.65 3.94
C VAL A 127 5.23 7.67 4.49
N VAL A 128 5.50 7.14 5.68
CA VAL A 128 4.62 6.20 6.37
C VAL A 128 3.83 6.91 7.46
N HIS A 129 2.65 6.39 7.76
CA HIS A 129 1.76 6.95 8.78
C HIS A 129 1.33 5.86 9.77
N PRO A 130 2.23 5.41 10.65
CA PRO A 130 1.91 4.29 11.55
C PRO A 130 0.79 4.61 12.53
N GLN A 131 0.57 5.89 12.84
CA GLN A 131 -0.50 6.33 13.72
C GLN A 131 -1.77 6.74 12.97
N GLY A 132 -1.77 6.63 11.65
CA GLY A 132 -2.90 7.01 10.82
C GLY A 132 -4.03 5.99 10.84
N ASP A 133 -5.08 6.28 10.08
CA ASP A 133 -6.23 5.39 9.95
C ASP A 133 -5.91 4.18 9.06
N TYR A 134 -4.93 4.33 8.17
CA TYR A 134 -4.52 3.31 7.21
C TYR A 134 -3.01 3.10 7.26
N PRO A 135 -2.47 2.53 8.35
CA PRO A 135 -1.01 2.39 8.50
C PRO A 135 -0.38 1.44 7.47
N ASP A 136 -1.19 0.60 6.84
CA ASP A 136 -0.77 -0.26 5.73
C ASP A 136 -0.62 0.49 4.40
N GLN A 137 -1.07 1.74 4.33
CA GLN A 137 -0.88 2.58 3.16
C GLN A 137 0.39 3.40 3.31
N VAL A 138 1.07 3.65 2.21
CA VAL A 138 2.24 4.51 2.17
C VAL A 138 1.99 5.63 1.17
N LYS A 139 2.51 6.80 1.48
CA LYS A 139 2.39 7.98 0.62
C LYS A 139 3.72 8.23 -0.06
N ALA A 140 3.70 8.62 -1.32
CA ALA A 140 4.92 8.84 -2.07
C ALA A 140 4.83 10.08 -2.95
N ARG A 141 5.98 10.68 -3.19
CA ARG A 141 6.13 11.82 -4.08
C ARG A 141 6.00 11.43 -5.54
N GLY A 142 6.53 10.27 -5.92
CA GLY A 142 6.48 9.82 -7.30
C GLY A 142 7.02 8.41 -7.46
N VAL A 143 6.80 7.87 -8.65
CA VAL A 143 7.27 6.57 -9.09
C VAL A 143 8.61 6.77 -9.83
N CYS A 144 9.60 5.93 -9.56
CA CYS A 144 10.96 6.12 -10.09
C CYS A 144 11.32 5.18 -11.24
N GLY A 145 10.38 4.39 -11.72
CA GLY A 145 10.57 3.49 -12.85
C GLY A 145 9.23 3.15 -13.48
N PRO A 146 9.25 2.40 -14.58
CA PRO A 146 8.00 2.10 -15.29
C PRO A 146 7.02 1.30 -14.45
N VAL A 147 5.78 1.77 -14.40
CA VAL A 147 4.66 1.02 -13.82
C VAL A 147 4.39 -0.21 -14.68
N TYR A 148 4.02 -1.32 -14.06
CA TYR A 148 3.60 -2.51 -14.81
C TYR A 148 2.37 -3.14 -14.16
N GLU A 149 1.54 -3.75 -15.01
CA GLU A 149 0.32 -4.41 -14.54
C GLU A 149 0.65 -5.72 -13.85
N VAL A 150 -0.08 -6.02 -12.76
CA VAL A 150 0.05 -7.27 -12.02
C VAL A 150 -1.32 -7.90 -11.80
N HIS A 151 -1.32 -9.19 -11.48
CA HIS A 151 -2.50 -9.89 -11.00
C HIS A 151 -2.75 -9.54 -9.53
N GLU A 152 -3.90 -9.94 -9.02
CA GLU A 152 -4.27 -9.69 -7.63
C GLU A 152 -3.26 -10.27 -6.63
N ASP A 153 -2.56 -11.34 -7.00
CA ASP A 153 -1.53 -11.96 -6.17
C ASP A 153 -0.15 -11.27 -6.29
N GLY A 154 -0.04 -10.24 -7.12
CA GLY A 154 1.20 -9.49 -7.32
C GLY A 154 2.07 -10.00 -8.45
N THR A 155 1.73 -11.11 -9.09
CA THR A 155 2.53 -11.60 -10.22
C THR A 155 2.33 -10.71 -11.45
N PRO A 156 3.40 -10.44 -12.22
CA PRO A 156 3.28 -9.58 -13.39
C PRO A 156 2.36 -10.15 -14.45
N VAL A 157 1.56 -9.27 -15.03
CA VAL A 157 0.84 -9.58 -16.27
C VAL A 157 1.84 -9.40 -17.40
N ASP A 158 2.06 -10.46 -18.19
CA ASP A 158 3.05 -10.42 -19.26
C ASP A 158 2.51 -9.65 -20.47
N PRO A 159 2.97 -8.41 -20.72
CA PRO A 159 2.51 -7.65 -21.88
C PRO A 159 3.01 -8.19 -23.21
N GLY A 160 4.04 -9.07 -23.18
CA GLY A 160 4.57 -9.71 -24.37
C GLY A 160 3.79 -10.96 -24.78
N THR A 161 2.79 -11.38 -23.99
CA THR A 161 1.95 -12.54 -24.28
C THR A 161 0.54 -12.06 -24.60
N PRO A 162 0.24 -11.74 -25.85
CA PRO A 162 -1.08 -11.21 -26.18
C PRO A 162 -2.15 -12.25 -25.92
N ASP A 163 -3.17 -11.86 -25.21
CA ASP A 163 -4.47 -12.47 -25.01
C ASP A 163 -4.53 -13.93 -24.54
N THR A 164 -3.42 -14.59 -24.33
CA THR A 164 -3.46 -15.96 -23.84
C THR A 164 -4.10 -16.06 -22.47
N ARG A 165 -4.34 -14.91 -21.84
CA ARG A 165 -5.02 -14.80 -20.56
C ARG A 165 -6.43 -14.28 -20.68
N SER A 166 -6.82 -14.02 -21.85
CA SER A 166 -8.17 -13.52 -22.09
C SER A 166 -9.23 -14.50 -21.60
#